data_bb36d73daeb83a021f2e75109ba34145
#
_entry.id   bb36d73daeb83a021f2e75109ba34145
#
_cell.length_a   1.000
_cell.length_b   1.000
_cell.length_c   1.000
_cell.angle_alpha   90.00
_cell.angle_beta   90.00
_cell.angle_gamma   90.00
#
_symmetry.space_group_name_H-M   'P 1'
#
loop_
_entity.id
_entity.type
_entity.pdbx_description
1 polymer ?
#
loop_
_entity_poly.entity_id
_entity_poly.type
_entity_poly.pdbx_seq_one_letter_code
_entity_poly.pdbx_strand_id
1 'polypeptide(L)'
;MDKRFLEECLTKGMSLEAIGKLAGKHPSTVSYWLKKHGLIATGNRRHSPKGEVDPVRLREMAEQGASIRKMANELGAGYSTIRYWLGRLNLETDRMIRRREGEAARKAGLRRAYLKCPKHGHTAFFARPEGGYRCARCNSAAVSERRRQVKRLLLEEAGGKCRICGFAGHPAALQFHHLDREAKEFHIAQRGHSRSIKRVRAEATKCVLLCANCHAQVEAGAKELPAMDR
;
A
#
# COMPACT_ATOMS: atom_id res chain seq x y z
N MET A 1 -38.98 -38.32 -4.93
CA MET A 1 -38.66 -37.72 -6.24
C MET A 1 -37.88 -38.77 -7.01
N ASP A 2 -38.29 -39.04 -8.25
CA ASP A 2 -37.70 -40.09 -9.06
C ASP A 2 -36.26 -39.72 -9.53
N LYS A 3 -35.39 -40.72 -9.57
CA LYS A 3 -33.96 -40.54 -9.93
C LYS A 3 -33.80 -40.09 -11.40
N ARG A 4 -34.55 -40.72 -12.32
CA ARG A 4 -34.51 -40.39 -13.75
C ARG A 4 -34.91 -38.93 -14.02
N PHE A 5 -35.98 -38.47 -13.39
CA PHE A 5 -36.40 -37.07 -13.48
C PHE A 5 -35.30 -36.09 -13.07
N LEU A 6 -34.59 -36.40 -11.96
CA LEU A 6 -33.48 -35.56 -11.48
C LEU A 6 -32.30 -35.59 -12.44
N GLU A 7 -31.95 -36.74 -13.01
CA GLU A 7 -30.88 -36.88 -13.98
C GLU A 7 -31.18 -36.09 -15.27
N GLU A 8 -32.41 -36.12 -15.77
CA GLU A 8 -32.82 -35.32 -16.93
C GLU A 8 -32.76 -33.83 -16.66
N CYS A 9 -33.18 -33.38 -15.50
CA CYS A 9 -33.09 -31.98 -15.11
C CYS A 9 -31.64 -31.52 -15.00
N LEU A 10 -30.76 -32.35 -14.44
CA LEU A 10 -29.31 -32.05 -14.31
C LEU A 10 -28.61 -32.03 -15.68
N THR A 11 -28.97 -32.92 -16.61
CA THR A 11 -28.44 -32.94 -18.00
C THR A 11 -28.80 -31.65 -18.74
N LYS A 12 -30.00 -31.11 -18.47
CA LYS A 12 -30.47 -29.82 -19.00
C LYS A 12 -29.85 -28.62 -18.28
N GLY A 13 -28.95 -28.83 -17.30
CA GLY A 13 -28.27 -27.78 -16.57
C GLY A 13 -29.14 -26.98 -15.60
N MET A 14 -30.28 -27.52 -15.18
CA MET A 14 -31.23 -26.82 -14.31
C MET A 14 -30.68 -26.60 -12.90
N SER A 15 -30.95 -25.42 -12.31
CA SER A 15 -30.63 -25.13 -10.92
C SER A 15 -31.62 -25.84 -9.97
N LEU A 16 -31.21 -25.98 -8.69
CA LEU A 16 -32.09 -26.53 -7.62
C LEU A 16 -33.43 -25.78 -7.52
N GLU A 17 -33.40 -24.47 -7.70
CA GLU A 17 -34.62 -23.65 -7.73
C GLU A 17 -35.51 -23.94 -8.92
N ALA A 18 -34.92 -24.09 -10.11
CA ALA A 18 -35.66 -24.43 -11.34
C ALA A 18 -36.27 -25.82 -11.25
N ILE A 19 -35.54 -26.81 -10.74
CA ILE A 19 -36.04 -28.17 -10.51
C ILE A 19 -37.13 -28.14 -9.44
N GLY A 20 -36.96 -27.37 -8.38
CA GLY A 20 -37.95 -27.20 -7.32
C GLY A 20 -39.26 -26.62 -7.85
N LYS A 21 -39.21 -25.58 -8.65
CA LYS A 21 -40.40 -25.00 -9.33
C LYS A 21 -41.11 -25.99 -10.22
N LEU A 22 -40.34 -26.73 -11.05
CA LEU A 22 -40.90 -27.73 -11.94
C LEU A 22 -41.59 -28.91 -11.20
N ALA A 23 -41.00 -29.32 -10.06
CA ALA A 23 -41.50 -30.44 -9.25
C ALA A 23 -42.52 -30.03 -8.16
N GLY A 24 -42.81 -28.74 -8.02
CA GLY A 24 -43.67 -28.23 -6.95
C GLY A 24 -43.06 -28.46 -5.53
N LYS A 25 -41.73 -28.45 -5.41
CA LYS A 25 -41.01 -28.73 -4.16
C LYS A 25 -40.01 -27.63 -3.86
N HIS A 26 -39.74 -27.45 -2.54
CA HIS A 26 -38.73 -26.50 -2.11
C HIS A 26 -37.31 -26.94 -2.55
N PRO A 27 -36.39 -26.03 -2.90
CA PRO A 27 -35.03 -26.38 -3.32
C PRO A 27 -34.23 -27.26 -2.33
N SER A 28 -34.48 -27.13 -1.03
CA SER A 28 -33.87 -28.00 0.01
C SER A 28 -34.34 -29.47 -0.13
N THR A 29 -35.61 -29.69 -0.54
CA THR A 29 -36.16 -31.04 -0.80
C THR A 29 -35.48 -31.64 -2.02
N VAL A 30 -35.26 -30.85 -3.08
CA VAL A 30 -34.51 -31.28 -4.27
C VAL A 30 -33.08 -31.67 -3.88
N SER A 31 -32.39 -30.85 -3.11
CA SER A 31 -31.04 -31.12 -2.62
C SER A 31 -30.96 -32.42 -1.79
N TYR A 32 -31.95 -32.68 -0.94
CA TYR A 32 -32.05 -33.94 -0.18
C TYR A 32 -32.14 -35.15 -1.11
N TRP A 33 -33.03 -35.11 -2.14
CA TRP A 33 -33.21 -36.21 -3.05
C TRP A 33 -31.99 -36.42 -3.95
N LEU A 34 -31.33 -35.36 -4.40
CA LEU A 34 -30.07 -35.49 -5.14
C LEU A 34 -29.03 -36.23 -4.31
N LYS A 35 -28.84 -35.83 -3.04
CA LYS A 35 -27.94 -36.50 -2.12
C LYS A 35 -28.30 -37.97 -1.90
N LYS A 36 -29.61 -38.27 -1.73
CA LYS A 36 -30.10 -39.64 -1.53
C LYS A 36 -29.86 -40.54 -2.73
N HIS A 37 -29.87 -39.98 -3.95
CA HIS A 37 -29.63 -40.72 -5.20
C HIS A 37 -28.17 -40.65 -5.67
N GLY A 38 -27.27 -40.07 -4.91
CA GLY A 38 -25.84 -39.92 -5.27
C GLY A 38 -25.59 -38.95 -6.42
N LEU A 39 -26.55 -38.05 -6.72
CA LEU A 39 -26.46 -37.08 -7.80
C LEU A 39 -25.88 -35.75 -7.31
N ILE A 40 -25.06 -35.11 -8.14
CA ILE A 40 -24.43 -33.82 -7.84
C ILE A 40 -25.11 -32.73 -8.62
N ALA A 41 -25.57 -31.68 -7.90
CA ALA A 41 -26.20 -30.52 -8.54
C ALA A 41 -25.18 -29.77 -9.45
N THR A 42 -25.63 -29.37 -10.64
CA THR A 42 -24.81 -28.64 -11.63
C THR A 42 -24.22 -27.34 -11.08
N GLY A 43 -24.87 -26.69 -10.09
CA GLY A 43 -24.38 -25.51 -9.40
C GLY A 43 -23.16 -25.72 -8.48
N ASN A 44 -22.97 -26.95 -7.97
CA ASN A 44 -21.84 -27.28 -7.11
C ASN A 44 -20.48 -27.14 -7.83
N ARG A 45 -20.43 -27.37 -9.15
CA ARG A 45 -19.21 -27.17 -9.95
C ARG A 45 -18.85 -25.70 -10.17
N ARG A 46 -19.85 -24.80 -10.15
CA ARG A 46 -19.60 -23.34 -10.29
C ARG A 46 -18.99 -22.72 -9.03
N HIS A 47 -19.20 -23.33 -7.86
CA HIS A 47 -18.69 -22.89 -6.57
C HIS A 47 -17.54 -23.77 -6.06
N SER A 48 -17.13 -24.81 -6.79
CA SER A 48 -15.90 -25.52 -6.51
C SER A 48 -14.72 -24.53 -6.62
N PRO A 49 -13.75 -24.54 -5.68
CA PRO A 49 -12.56 -23.73 -5.82
C PRO A 49 -11.93 -24.05 -7.17
N LYS A 50 -11.85 -23.06 -8.06
CA LYS A 50 -11.17 -23.23 -9.35
C LYS A 50 -9.69 -23.44 -9.08
N GLY A 51 -9.19 -24.65 -9.34
CA GLY A 51 -7.81 -25.02 -9.20
C GLY A 51 -7.54 -25.81 -7.92
N GLU A 52 -6.87 -26.94 -8.08
CA GLU A 52 -6.27 -27.73 -7.01
C GLU A 52 -5.03 -26.97 -6.56
N VAL A 53 -5.04 -26.47 -5.32
CA VAL A 53 -3.88 -25.80 -4.73
C VAL A 53 -3.05 -26.87 -4.06
N ASP A 54 -1.80 -27.03 -4.51
CA ASP A 54 -0.83 -27.92 -3.86
C ASP A 54 -0.52 -27.41 -2.43
N PRO A 55 -0.90 -28.18 -1.38
CA PRO A 55 -0.71 -27.74 -0.01
C PRO A 55 0.77 -27.63 0.39
N VAL A 56 1.64 -28.48 -0.21
CA VAL A 56 3.08 -28.50 0.09
C VAL A 56 3.70 -27.24 -0.47
N ARG A 57 3.43 -26.93 -1.73
CA ARG A 57 3.92 -25.71 -2.37
C ARG A 57 3.40 -24.44 -1.70
N LEU A 58 2.13 -24.44 -1.29
CA LEU A 58 1.55 -23.30 -0.56
C LEU A 58 2.26 -23.08 0.79
N ARG A 59 2.61 -24.14 1.51
CA ARG A 59 3.36 -24.08 2.77
C ARG A 59 4.75 -23.49 2.55
N GLU A 60 5.51 -24.01 1.60
CA GLU A 60 6.84 -23.51 1.25
C GLU A 60 6.80 -22.00 0.94
N MET A 61 5.83 -21.59 0.13
CA MET A 61 5.66 -20.17 -0.22
C MET A 61 5.30 -19.29 0.98
N ALA A 62 4.50 -19.82 1.92
CA ALA A 62 4.16 -19.08 3.15
C ALA A 62 5.40 -18.93 4.05
N GLU A 63 6.21 -19.96 4.21
CA GLU A 63 7.47 -19.95 4.97
C GLU A 63 8.50 -19.00 4.35
N GLN A 64 8.55 -18.92 3.03
CA GLN A 64 9.36 -17.94 2.29
C GLN A 64 8.84 -16.50 2.38
N GLY A 65 7.72 -16.26 3.07
CA GLY A 65 7.12 -14.96 3.25
C GLY A 65 6.43 -14.40 2.00
N ALA A 66 6.03 -15.25 1.05
CA ALA A 66 5.33 -14.83 -0.15
C ALA A 66 3.98 -14.16 0.20
N SER A 67 3.59 -13.18 -0.60
CA SER A 67 2.26 -12.57 -0.45
C SER A 67 1.17 -13.45 -1.05
N ILE A 68 -0.06 -13.32 -0.56
CA ILE A 68 -1.23 -14.05 -1.12
C ILE A 68 -1.36 -13.80 -2.63
N ARG A 69 -1.07 -12.61 -3.13
CA ARG A 69 -1.09 -12.30 -4.57
C ARG A 69 -0.03 -13.08 -5.33
N LYS A 70 1.20 -13.16 -4.77
CA LYS A 70 2.28 -13.94 -5.38
C LYS A 70 1.91 -15.42 -5.43
N MET A 71 1.40 -15.98 -4.31
CA MET A 71 0.90 -17.35 -4.24
C MET A 71 -0.21 -17.61 -5.26
N ALA A 72 -1.17 -16.69 -5.38
CA ALA A 72 -2.28 -16.79 -6.33
C ALA A 72 -1.79 -16.84 -7.79
N ASN A 73 -0.84 -16.00 -8.15
CA ASN A 73 -0.27 -15.97 -9.49
C ASN A 73 0.55 -17.22 -9.80
N GLU A 74 1.40 -17.67 -8.88
CA GLU A 74 2.27 -18.84 -9.09
C GLU A 74 1.51 -20.17 -9.09
N LEU A 75 0.43 -20.27 -8.28
CA LEU A 75 -0.40 -21.47 -8.20
C LEU A 75 -1.61 -21.46 -9.14
N GLY A 76 -1.77 -20.42 -9.96
CA GLY A 76 -2.90 -20.29 -10.88
C GLY A 76 -4.27 -20.25 -10.21
N ALA A 77 -4.33 -19.87 -8.93
CA ALA A 77 -5.54 -19.89 -8.11
C ALA A 77 -6.03 -18.47 -7.76
N GLY A 78 -7.31 -18.34 -7.47
CA GLY A 78 -7.88 -17.05 -7.04
C GLY A 78 -7.38 -16.63 -5.66
N TYR A 79 -7.31 -15.31 -5.41
CA TYR A 79 -6.91 -14.73 -4.12
C TYR A 79 -7.72 -15.30 -2.93
N SER A 80 -9.04 -15.42 -3.10
CA SER A 80 -9.95 -16.01 -2.10
C SER A 80 -9.68 -17.49 -1.86
N THR A 81 -9.32 -18.24 -2.90
CA THR A 81 -8.95 -19.64 -2.82
C THR A 81 -7.68 -19.82 -2.00
N ILE A 82 -6.63 -19.05 -2.29
CA ILE A 82 -5.39 -19.08 -1.49
C ILE A 82 -5.66 -18.72 -0.04
N ARG A 83 -6.46 -17.67 0.21
CA ARG A 83 -6.82 -17.26 1.59
C ARG A 83 -7.57 -18.37 2.33
N TYR A 84 -8.49 -19.06 1.67
CA TYR A 84 -9.22 -20.21 2.23
C TYR A 84 -8.24 -21.33 2.61
N TRP A 85 -7.33 -21.72 1.70
CA TRP A 85 -6.38 -22.78 1.94
C TRP A 85 -5.35 -22.44 3.04
N LEU A 86 -4.88 -21.19 3.11
CA LEU A 86 -4.03 -20.72 4.21
C LEU A 86 -4.74 -20.91 5.56
N GLY A 87 -6.02 -20.51 5.66
CA GLY A 87 -6.81 -20.73 6.87
C GLY A 87 -7.01 -22.21 7.21
N ARG A 88 -7.33 -23.04 6.22
CA ARG A 88 -7.53 -24.47 6.41
C ARG A 88 -6.26 -25.21 6.86
N LEU A 89 -5.10 -24.79 6.37
CA LEU A 89 -3.80 -25.36 6.71
C LEU A 89 -3.16 -24.68 7.93
N ASN A 90 -3.84 -23.75 8.56
CA ASN A 90 -3.34 -22.93 9.67
C ASN A 90 -2.01 -22.22 9.35
N LEU A 91 -1.88 -21.73 8.12
CA LEU A 91 -0.70 -21.01 7.63
C LEU A 91 -0.94 -19.50 7.68
N GLU A 92 0.06 -18.75 8.13
CA GLU A 92 0.03 -17.28 8.15
C GLU A 92 1.12 -16.72 7.22
N THR A 93 0.79 -15.68 6.47
CA THR A 93 1.78 -14.89 5.74
C THR A 93 2.45 -13.88 6.67
N ASP A 94 3.65 -13.42 6.33
CA ASP A 94 4.36 -12.34 7.07
C ASP A 94 3.47 -11.11 7.31
N ARG A 95 2.55 -10.82 6.41
CA ARG A 95 1.59 -9.70 6.57
C ARG A 95 0.55 -10.00 7.64
N MET A 96 0.05 -11.24 7.71
CA MET A 96 -0.94 -11.65 8.73
C MET A 96 -0.30 -11.65 10.11
N ILE A 97 0.90 -12.24 10.24
CA ILE A 97 1.68 -12.25 11.48
C ILE A 97 1.91 -10.82 11.97
N ARG A 98 2.48 -9.96 11.11
CA ARG A 98 2.73 -8.55 11.46
C ARG A 98 1.47 -7.80 11.87
N ARG A 99 0.34 -8.06 11.22
CA ARG A 99 -0.94 -7.44 11.59
C ARG A 99 -1.38 -7.89 12.98
N ARG A 100 -1.36 -9.18 13.26
CA ARG A 100 -1.72 -9.75 14.56
C ARG A 100 -0.83 -9.22 15.69
N GLU A 101 0.49 -9.23 15.47
CA GLU A 101 1.46 -8.71 16.45
C GLU A 101 1.30 -7.20 16.67
N GLY A 102 1.05 -6.44 15.60
CA GLY A 102 0.76 -5.02 15.71
C GLY A 102 -0.55 -4.71 16.45
N GLU A 103 -1.58 -5.52 16.24
CA GLU A 103 -2.83 -5.41 17.00
C GLU A 103 -2.62 -5.73 18.50
N ALA A 104 -1.84 -6.76 18.81
CA ALA A 104 -1.46 -7.09 20.18
C ALA A 104 -0.66 -5.97 20.85
N ALA A 105 0.35 -5.44 20.17
CA ALA A 105 1.14 -4.31 20.65
C ALA A 105 0.29 -3.05 20.89
N ARG A 106 -0.69 -2.80 20.04
CA ARG A 106 -1.62 -1.67 20.19
C ARG A 106 -2.54 -1.85 21.40
N LYS A 107 -3.09 -3.06 21.60
CA LYS A 107 -3.90 -3.37 22.79
C LYS A 107 -3.12 -3.20 24.08
N ALA A 108 -1.81 -3.50 24.05
CA ALA A 108 -0.88 -3.26 25.16
C ALA A 108 -0.42 -1.79 25.29
N GLY A 109 -0.96 -0.85 24.50
CA GLY A 109 -0.62 0.57 24.57
C GLY A 109 0.79 0.92 24.09
N LEU A 110 1.48 0.02 23.40
CA LEU A 110 2.87 0.24 22.99
C LEU A 110 2.96 1.25 21.84
N ARG A 111 3.72 2.32 22.03
CA ARG A 111 4.02 3.30 20.96
C ARG A 111 5.07 2.79 19.97
N ARG A 112 5.84 1.78 20.35
CA ARG A 112 6.89 1.14 19.54
C ARG A 112 6.78 -0.37 19.66
N ALA A 113 6.89 -1.08 18.52
CA ALA A 113 6.92 -2.54 18.45
C ALA A 113 8.04 -3.01 17.52
N TYR A 114 8.57 -4.21 17.74
CA TYR A 114 9.52 -4.86 16.83
C TYR A 114 8.76 -5.86 15.99
N LEU A 115 8.64 -5.57 14.68
CA LEU A 115 7.84 -6.36 13.74
C LEU A 115 8.66 -6.68 12.48
N LYS A 116 8.30 -7.72 11.75
CA LYS A 116 8.97 -8.10 10.50
C LYS A 116 8.55 -7.18 9.34
N CYS A 117 9.47 -6.39 8.83
CA CYS A 117 9.30 -5.59 7.63
C CYS A 117 9.76 -6.37 6.39
N PRO A 118 9.01 -6.43 5.28
CA PRO A 118 9.42 -7.16 4.07
C PRO A 118 10.68 -6.59 3.41
N LYS A 119 11.04 -5.31 3.69
CA LYS A 119 12.24 -4.66 3.15
C LYS A 119 13.43 -4.64 4.11
N HIS A 120 13.19 -4.73 5.43
CA HIS A 120 14.22 -4.45 6.44
C HIS A 120 14.35 -5.54 7.50
N GLY A 121 13.64 -6.69 7.33
CA GLY A 121 13.62 -7.74 8.34
C GLY A 121 12.97 -7.29 9.66
N HIS A 122 13.34 -7.88 10.78
CA HIS A 122 12.86 -7.47 12.10
C HIS A 122 13.44 -6.09 12.47
N THR A 123 12.58 -5.14 12.72
CA THR A 123 12.97 -3.75 12.99
C THR A 123 11.89 -3.00 13.78
N ALA A 124 12.22 -1.80 14.25
CA ALA A 124 11.29 -0.96 14.97
C ALA A 124 10.17 -0.44 14.08
N PHE A 125 8.96 -0.52 14.60
CA PHE A 125 7.76 0.10 14.05
C PHE A 125 7.20 1.07 15.08
N PHE A 126 6.65 2.19 14.62
CA PHE A 126 5.98 3.18 15.46
C PHE A 126 4.48 3.18 15.20
N ALA A 127 3.71 3.33 16.28
CA ALA A 127 2.26 3.47 16.21
C ALA A 127 1.87 4.71 15.41
N ARG A 128 0.82 4.60 14.61
CA ARG A 128 0.25 5.70 13.85
C ARG A 128 -1.00 6.22 14.55
N PRO A 129 -1.25 7.55 14.54
CA PRO A 129 -2.46 8.12 15.15
C PRO A 129 -3.76 7.49 14.61
N GLU A 130 -3.81 7.29 13.29
CA GLU A 130 -4.95 6.68 12.58
C GLU A 130 -5.04 5.16 12.74
N GLY A 131 -4.13 4.56 13.44
CA GLY A 131 -4.07 3.12 13.72
C GLY A 131 -2.99 2.36 12.97
N GLY A 132 -2.63 1.20 13.53
CA GLY A 132 -1.57 0.34 13.02
C GLY A 132 -0.16 0.85 13.31
N TYR A 133 0.83 0.21 12.68
CA TYR A 133 2.24 0.48 12.87
C TYR A 133 2.96 0.68 11.55
N ARG A 134 3.96 1.57 11.53
CA ARG A 134 4.79 1.84 10.36
C ARG A 134 6.25 1.58 10.67
N CYS A 135 6.93 0.85 9.77
CA CYS A 135 8.36 0.59 9.88
C CYS A 135 9.14 1.91 9.91
N ALA A 136 10.00 2.10 10.91
CA ALA A 136 10.81 3.30 11.08
C ALA A 136 11.69 3.59 9.86
N ARG A 137 12.39 2.57 9.34
CA ARG A 137 13.29 2.68 8.18
C ARG A 137 12.52 3.01 6.89
N CYS A 138 11.38 2.35 6.64
CA CYS A 138 10.52 2.69 5.51
C CYS A 138 10.00 4.13 5.59
N ASN A 139 9.63 4.58 6.80
CA ASN A 139 9.16 5.95 7.00
C ASN A 139 10.27 6.98 6.74
N SER A 140 11.46 6.76 7.28
CA SER A 140 12.62 7.64 7.05
C SER A 140 12.97 7.72 5.57
N ALA A 141 13.02 6.58 4.87
CA ALA A 141 13.27 6.55 3.43
C ALA A 141 12.20 7.33 2.62
N ALA A 142 10.91 7.15 2.97
CA ALA A 142 9.83 7.87 2.30
C ALA A 142 9.88 9.38 2.55
N VAL A 143 10.23 9.82 3.77
CA VAL A 143 10.42 11.24 4.09
C VAL A 143 11.60 11.83 3.31
N SER A 144 12.74 11.12 3.26
CA SER A 144 13.92 11.56 2.50
C SER A 144 13.62 11.66 1.01
N GLU A 145 12.90 10.70 0.45
CA GLU A 145 12.50 10.74 -0.96
C GLU A 145 11.53 11.90 -1.24
N ARG A 146 10.55 12.11 -0.37
CA ARG A 146 9.63 13.25 -0.50
C ARG A 146 10.37 14.59 -0.45
N ARG A 147 11.38 14.73 0.45
CA ARG A 147 12.22 15.93 0.49
C ARG A 147 12.96 16.17 -0.83
N ARG A 148 13.56 15.12 -1.41
CA ARG A 148 14.25 15.22 -2.70
C ARG A 148 13.31 15.63 -3.82
N GLN A 149 12.11 15.03 -3.88
CA GLN A 149 11.10 15.34 -4.90
C GLN A 149 10.62 16.81 -4.81
N VAL A 150 10.27 17.25 -3.59
CA VAL A 150 9.83 18.64 -3.37
C VAL A 150 10.95 19.61 -3.73
N LYS A 151 12.18 19.35 -3.30
CA LYS A 151 13.33 20.21 -3.64
C LYS A 151 13.54 20.29 -5.15
N ARG A 152 13.53 19.15 -5.85
CA ARG A 152 13.73 19.11 -7.31
C ARG A 152 12.66 19.95 -8.01
N LEU A 153 11.40 19.75 -7.71
CA LEU A 153 10.28 20.50 -8.28
C LEU A 153 10.45 22.00 -8.08
N LEU A 154 10.75 22.44 -6.87
CA LEU A 154 10.90 23.87 -6.58
C LEU A 154 12.13 24.47 -7.27
N LEU A 155 13.22 23.72 -7.40
CA LEU A 155 14.41 24.18 -8.12
C LEU A 155 14.12 24.38 -9.61
N GLU A 156 13.39 23.45 -10.22
CA GLU A 156 12.96 23.57 -11.63
C GLU A 156 12.07 24.80 -11.82
N GLU A 157 11.10 25.03 -10.94
CA GLU A 157 10.20 26.19 -10.97
C GLU A 157 10.95 27.53 -10.72
N ALA A 158 12.04 27.51 -9.93
CA ALA A 158 12.87 28.69 -9.65
C ALA A 158 13.99 28.94 -10.68
N GLY A 159 14.00 28.21 -11.81
CA GLY A 159 14.99 28.36 -12.89
C GLY A 159 16.32 27.65 -12.64
N GLY A 160 16.47 26.84 -11.59
CA GLY A 160 17.57 25.89 -11.36
C GLY A 160 18.97 26.49 -11.14
N LYS A 161 19.12 27.82 -11.00
CA LYS A 161 20.40 28.51 -10.91
C LYS A 161 20.43 29.58 -9.81
N CYS A 162 21.62 29.82 -9.26
CA CYS A 162 21.85 30.89 -8.32
C CYS A 162 21.56 32.26 -8.96
N ARG A 163 20.72 33.07 -8.33
CA ARG A 163 20.35 34.40 -8.82
C ARG A 163 21.52 35.39 -8.82
N ILE A 164 22.54 35.18 -7.98
CA ILE A 164 23.69 36.09 -7.85
C ILE A 164 24.83 35.72 -8.84
N CYS A 165 25.28 34.46 -8.84
CA CYS A 165 26.46 34.05 -9.60
C CYS A 165 26.18 33.12 -10.77
N GLY A 166 24.89 32.77 -11.03
CA GLY A 166 24.52 31.89 -12.12
C GLY A 166 24.84 30.40 -11.92
N PHE A 167 25.43 30.00 -10.76
CA PHE A 167 25.75 28.59 -10.51
C PHE A 167 24.53 27.69 -10.67
N ALA A 168 24.62 26.72 -11.59
CA ALA A 168 23.56 25.75 -11.94
C ALA A 168 24.00 24.30 -11.72
N GLY A 169 24.87 24.06 -10.73
CA GLY A 169 25.41 22.72 -10.43
C GLY A 169 24.45 21.84 -9.63
N HIS A 170 25.04 20.93 -8.85
CA HIS A 170 24.25 19.91 -8.13
C HIS A 170 23.17 20.52 -7.23
N PRO A 171 21.93 20.02 -7.24
CA PRO A 171 20.79 20.53 -6.46
C PRO A 171 21.05 20.68 -4.97
N ALA A 172 21.95 19.88 -4.37
CA ALA A 172 22.30 20.00 -2.96
C ALA A 172 22.90 21.34 -2.60
N ALA A 173 23.65 21.95 -3.52
CA ALA A 173 24.33 23.24 -3.35
C ALA A 173 23.42 24.47 -3.54
N LEU A 174 22.17 24.27 -3.98
CA LEU A 174 21.18 25.34 -4.16
C LEU A 174 20.24 25.40 -2.96
N GLN A 175 19.98 26.61 -2.46
CA GLN A 175 19.18 26.88 -1.27
C GLN A 175 18.21 28.03 -1.52
N PHE A 176 17.01 27.94 -0.92
CA PHE A 176 16.03 29.01 -0.92
C PHE A 176 16.31 29.98 0.23
N HIS A 177 16.58 31.24 -0.09
CA HIS A 177 16.78 32.35 0.84
C HIS A 177 15.54 33.22 0.88
N HIS A 178 14.93 33.44 2.05
CA HIS A 178 13.77 34.32 2.20
C HIS A 178 14.18 35.78 2.03
N LEU A 179 13.48 36.50 1.18
CA LEU A 179 13.71 37.94 0.97
C LEU A 179 13.36 38.74 2.21
N ASP A 180 12.29 38.36 2.89
CA ASP A 180 11.86 38.89 4.15
C ASP A 180 11.78 37.76 5.19
N ARG A 181 12.53 37.94 6.29
CA ARG A 181 12.56 36.95 7.37
C ARG A 181 11.28 36.92 8.19
N GLU A 182 10.56 38.05 8.28
CA GLU A 182 9.32 38.14 9.04
C GLU A 182 8.14 37.50 8.28
N ALA A 183 8.15 37.56 6.94
CA ALA A 183 7.16 36.93 6.09
C ALA A 183 7.28 35.40 6.00
N LYS A 184 8.32 34.81 6.64
CA LYS A 184 8.60 33.38 6.60
C LYS A 184 7.63 32.60 7.48
N GLU A 185 6.86 31.69 6.87
CA GLU A 185 5.96 30.79 7.59
C GLU A 185 6.66 29.53 8.08
N PHE A 186 7.60 28.96 7.27
CA PHE A 186 8.36 27.76 7.63
C PHE A 186 9.64 27.60 6.81
N HIS A 187 10.56 26.80 7.32
CA HIS A 187 11.75 26.40 6.57
C HIS A 187 11.41 25.36 5.49
N ILE A 188 11.54 25.72 4.21
CA ILE A 188 11.25 24.82 3.06
C ILE A 188 12.06 23.52 3.17
N ALA A 189 13.37 23.61 3.47
CA ALA A 189 14.24 22.45 3.57
C ALA A 189 13.87 21.48 4.69
N GLN A 190 13.41 22.00 5.85
CA GLN A 190 13.13 21.18 7.03
C GLN A 190 11.68 20.69 7.07
N ARG A 191 10.71 21.55 6.76
CA ARG A 191 9.27 21.30 6.95
C ARG A 191 8.46 21.22 5.65
N GLY A 192 9.04 21.57 4.48
CA GLY A 192 8.33 21.54 3.20
C GLY A 192 7.77 20.15 2.85
N HIS A 193 8.48 19.06 3.21
CA HIS A 193 8.04 17.70 2.92
C HIS A 193 6.74 17.28 3.64
N SER A 194 6.39 17.92 4.75
CA SER A 194 5.17 17.64 5.54
C SER A 194 3.99 18.54 5.15
N ARG A 195 4.18 19.49 4.24
CA ARG A 195 3.17 20.43 3.77
C ARG A 195 2.63 20.01 2.40
N SER A 196 1.44 20.56 2.05
CA SER A 196 0.92 20.41 0.69
C SER A 196 1.83 21.15 -0.30
N ILE A 197 1.94 20.65 -1.52
CA ILE A 197 2.79 21.29 -2.54
C ILE A 197 2.36 22.74 -2.82
N LYS A 198 1.05 23.02 -2.75
CA LYS A 198 0.50 24.38 -2.91
C LYS A 198 1.10 25.35 -1.86
N ARG A 199 1.14 24.95 -0.58
CA ARG A 199 1.74 25.77 0.49
C ARG A 199 3.24 25.93 0.33
N VAL A 200 3.94 24.87 -0.09
CA VAL A 200 5.39 24.93 -0.30
C VAL A 200 5.75 25.85 -1.47
N ARG A 201 4.97 25.85 -2.55
CA ARG A 201 5.13 26.79 -3.66
C ARG A 201 4.90 28.23 -3.21
N ALA A 202 3.80 28.49 -2.47
CA ALA A 202 3.52 29.80 -1.93
C ALA A 202 4.63 30.32 -1.00
N GLU A 203 5.31 29.44 -0.25
CA GLU A 203 6.46 29.86 0.54
C GLU A 203 7.70 30.08 -0.33
N ALA A 204 7.90 29.29 -1.39
CA ALA A 204 9.03 29.45 -2.31
C ALA A 204 8.98 30.74 -3.10
N THR A 205 7.79 31.31 -3.39
CA THR A 205 7.66 32.63 -4.04
C THR A 205 8.19 33.78 -3.19
N LYS A 206 8.29 33.59 -1.86
CA LYS A 206 8.89 34.56 -0.94
C LYS A 206 10.41 34.46 -0.87
N CYS A 207 11.01 33.54 -1.66
CA CYS A 207 12.44 33.23 -1.61
C CYS A 207 13.12 33.51 -2.94
N VAL A 208 14.43 33.70 -2.87
CA VAL A 208 15.33 33.69 -4.01
C VAL A 208 16.22 32.46 -3.95
N LEU A 209 16.57 31.89 -5.11
CA LEU A 209 17.42 30.72 -5.19
C LEU A 209 18.90 31.13 -5.22
N LEU A 210 19.69 30.70 -4.24
CA LEU A 210 21.10 30.99 -4.10
C LEU A 210 21.93 29.70 -4.02
N CYS A 211 23.18 29.72 -4.48
CA CYS A 211 24.10 28.66 -4.13
C CYS A 211 24.58 28.83 -2.66
N ALA A 212 25.11 27.75 -2.08
CA ALA A 212 25.53 27.73 -0.68
C ALA A 212 26.51 28.87 -0.33
N ASN A 213 27.46 29.18 -1.24
CA ASN A 213 28.44 30.24 -1.02
C ASN A 213 27.78 31.63 -1.04
N CYS A 214 26.95 31.93 -2.03
CA CYS A 214 26.24 33.20 -2.10
C CYS A 214 25.26 33.33 -0.94
N HIS A 215 24.57 32.25 -0.54
CA HIS A 215 23.67 32.25 0.61
C HIS A 215 24.41 32.62 1.90
N ALA A 216 25.57 32.03 2.15
CA ALA A 216 26.40 32.34 3.32
C ALA A 216 26.90 33.81 3.32
N GLN A 217 27.31 34.33 2.15
CA GLN A 217 27.73 35.74 2.01
C GLN A 217 26.60 36.73 2.27
N VAL A 218 25.40 36.43 1.78
CA VAL A 218 24.21 37.25 2.03
C VAL A 218 23.79 37.20 3.51
N GLU A 219 23.81 36.03 4.11
CA GLU A 219 23.53 35.86 5.56
C GLU A 219 24.53 36.63 6.45
N ALA A 220 25.80 36.68 6.02
CA ALA A 220 26.85 37.45 6.71
C ALA A 220 26.85 38.96 6.43
N GLY A 221 25.95 39.45 5.55
CA GLY A 221 25.92 40.85 5.12
C GLY A 221 27.09 41.25 4.19
N ALA A 222 27.90 40.27 3.74
CA ALA A 222 29.02 40.52 2.84
C ALA A 222 28.60 40.68 1.36
N LYS A 223 27.34 40.39 1.03
CA LYS A 223 26.81 40.48 -0.31
C LYS A 223 25.32 40.86 -0.30
N GLU A 224 24.96 41.79 -1.16
CA GLU A 224 23.58 42.21 -1.32
C GLU A 224 22.81 41.32 -2.32
N LEU A 225 21.51 41.22 -2.14
CA LEU A 225 20.61 40.56 -3.08
C LEU A 225 20.43 41.48 -4.30
N PRO A 226 20.45 40.95 -5.54
CA PRO A 226 20.12 41.75 -6.72
C PRO A 226 18.68 42.23 -6.64
N ALA A 227 18.43 43.41 -7.17
CA ALA A 227 17.08 43.97 -7.28
C ALA A 227 16.15 42.95 -7.97
N MET A 228 14.99 42.73 -7.40
CA MET A 228 13.97 41.86 -7.99
C MET A 228 13.20 42.66 -9.02
N ASP A 229 13.33 42.29 -10.29
CA ASP A 229 12.39 42.75 -11.33
C ASP A 229 10.99 42.21 -10.92
N ARG A 230 10.09 43.11 -10.60
CA ARG A 230 8.70 42.76 -10.26
C ARG A 230 7.91 42.38 -11.50
#